data_d1c50dc738cea961bee86008abb6b57c
#
_entry.id   d1c50dc738cea961bee86008abb6b57c
#
_cell.length_a   1.000
_cell.length_b   1.000
_cell.length_c   1.000
_cell.angle_alpha   90.00
_cell.angle_beta   90.00
_cell.angle_gamma   90.00
#
_symmetry.space_group_name_H-M   'P 1'
#
loop_
_entity.id
_entity.type
_entity.pdbx_description
1 polymer ?
#
loop_
_entity_poly.entity_id
_entity_poly.type
_entity_poly.pdbx_seq_one_letter_code
_entity_poly.pdbx_strand_id
1 'polypeptide(L)'
;MQQNPHTHAARPARGARRRLAGVTAAVAAVVGLSTLTSPGAQAADNPYERGPAPSQSSIEALRGPYSVADTSVSSLAVTGFGGGTIYYPTDTSDGTFGAIAVAPGFTAYQSSMAWLGPRLASQGFVVFTIDTNTTLDQPDSRGRQLLAALDYLTERSSVRGRIDSSRLGVMGHSMGGGGTLEAAKSRPSLQAAIPLTPWNTDKSWPEVSTPTLIVGADGDTIAPVSSHSEPFYSSLPSRTDRAYLELNSATHFSPNTSDTTIAKYSISWLKRFIDNDTRYEQFLCPLPRASLTIEEYRGNCPHTS
;
A
#
# COMPACT_ATOMS: atom_id res chain seq x y z
N MET A 1 26.80 -29.06 -65.86
CA MET A 1 25.96 -29.59 -66.93
C MET A 1 24.64 -28.83 -66.81
N GLN A 2 24.50 -27.78 -67.60
CA GLN A 2 23.66 -27.75 -68.83
C GLN A 2 22.16 -27.74 -68.44
N GLN A 3 21.29 -26.92 -68.92
CA GLN A 3 21.29 -25.74 -69.83
C GLN A 3 19.86 -25.20 -69.81
N ASN A 4 19.73 -23.90 -69.89
CA ASN A 4 18.54 -23.15 -70.43
C ASN A 4 18.27 -23.63 -71.89
N PRO A 5 17.25 -23.26 -72.60
CA PRO A 5 16.69 -21.91 -72.76
C PRO A 5 15.24 -21.76 -73.36
N HIS A 6 14.88 -20.50 -73.58
CA HIS A 6 14.12 -19.86 -74.69
C HIS A 6 12.59 -19.78 -74.60
N THR A 7 12.10 -18.63 -74.58
CA THR A 7 11.77 -17.51 -75.55
C THR A 7 10.40 -17.71 -76.24
N HIS A 8 9.54 -16.75 -76.17
CA HIS A 8 9.21 -15.85 -77.29
C HIS A 8 7.98 -14.94 -77.01
N ALA A 9 8.18 -13.77 -77.30
CA ALA A 9 7.44 -12.59 -77.57
C ALA A 9 6.34 -12.70 -78.62
N ALA A 10 5.32 -11.85 -78.51
CA ALA A 10 4.74 -11.10 -79.60
C ALA A 10 3.73 -10.02 -79.17
N ARG A 11 3.98 -8.82 -79.53
CA ARG A 11 3.06 -7.70 -79.80
C ARG A 11 2.72 -7.78 -81.28
N PRO A 12 1.77 -6.96 -81.87
CA PRO A 12 0.98 -5.77 -81.48
C PRO A 12 -0.45 -5.69 -82.04
N ALA A 13 -1.25 -4.64 -81.74
CA ALA A 13 -1.85 -3.80 -82.74
C ALA A 13 -2.74 -2.66 -82.16
N ARG A 14 -2.56 -1.53 -82.76
CA ARG A 14 -3.23 -0.23 -82.59
C ARG A 14 -4.68 -0.21 -83.06
N GLY A 15 -5.55 0.58 -82.39
CA GLY A 15 -6.80 1.01 -82.91
C GLY A 15 -7.27 2.29 -82.20
N ALA A 16 -7.31 3.37 -82.98
CA ALA A 16 -7.62 4.73 -82.56
C ALA A 16 -9.10 5.08 -82.69
N ARG A 17 -9.50 6.18 -82.03
CA ARG A 17 -10.68 7.08 -82.25
C ARG A 17 -11.87 6.75 -81.32
N ARG A 18 -12.53 7.68 -80.61
CA ARG A 18 -12.92 9.09 -80.87
C ARG A 18 -13.35 9.72 -79.52
N ARG A 19 -13.25 11.06 -79.50
CA ARG A 19 -13.67 11.97 -78.41
C ARG A 19 -15.22 12.01 -78.32
N LEU A 20 -15.68 12.05 -77.03
CA LEU A 20 -16.94 12.78 -76.73
C LEU A 20 -16.74 13.38 -75.32
N ALA A 21 -16.89 14.67 -75.22
CA ALA A 21 -16.89 15.44 -74.04
C ALA A 21 -18.19 15.23 -73.24
N GLY A 22 -18.13 14.85 -72.02
CA GLY A 22 -19.25 14.84 -71.09
C GLY A 22 -18.78 15.47 -69.76
N VAL A 23 -19.29 16.67 -69.54
CA VAL A 23 -19.12 17.38 -68.23
C VAL A 23 -20.00 16.66 -67.24
N THR A 24 -19.38 16.03 -66.29
CA THR A 24 -20.07 15.55 -65.09
C THR A 24 -19.45 16.22 -63.84
N ALA A 25 -20.29 17.02 -63.20
CA ALA A 25 -20.00 17.68 -61.97
C ALA A 25 -19.70 16.65 -60.89
N ALA A 26 -18.46 16.66 -60.34
CA ALA A 26 -18.12 15.87 -59.18
C ALA A 26 -18.63 16.60 -57.93
N VAL A 27 -19.68 16.07 -57.32
CA VAL A 27 -20.09 16.43 -55.95
C VAL A 27 -19.11 15.70 -55.02
N ALA A 28 -18.17 16.43 -54.48
CA ALA A 28 -17.31 15.93 -53.41
C ALA A 28 -18.14 15.87 -52.11
N ALA A 29 -18.62 14.68 -51.76
CA ALA A 29 -19.15 14.41 -50.44
C ALA A 29 -17.96 14.37 -49.47
N VAL A 30 -17.73 15.45 -48.73
CA VAL A 30 -16.84 15.47 -47.57
C VAL A 30 -17.56 14.68 -46.47
N VAL A 31 -17.24 13.40 -46.30
CA VAL A 31 -17.60 12.63 -45.14
C VAL A 31 -16.71 13.13 -44.00
N GLY A 32 -17.22 14.09 -43.23
CA GLY A 32 -16.61 14.49 -41.96
C GLY A 32 -16.64 13.33 -41.00
N LEU A 33 -15.49 12.69 -40.80
CA LEU A 33 -15.26 11.72 -39.71
C LEU A 33 -15.27 12.50 -38.41
N SER A 34 -16.47 12.74 -37.84
CA SER A 34 -16.57 13.23 -36.45
C SER A 34 -16.08 12.12 -35.54
N THR A 35 -14.83 12.19 -35.12
CA THR A 35 -14.35 11.41 -33.97
C THR A 35 -15.14 11.89 -32.76
N LEU A 36 -16.17 11.13 -32.39
CA LEU A 36 -16.78 11.24 -31.08
C LEU A 36 -15.71 10.82 -30.08
N THR A 37 -14.91 11.77 -29.62
CA THR A 37 -14.17 11.61 -28.36
C THR A 37 -15.25 11.51 -27.29
N SER A 38 -15.54 10.29 -26.87
CA SER A 38 -16.26 10.08 -25.60
C SER A 38 -15.53 10.90 -24.54
N PRO A 39 -16.20 11.78 -23.79
CA PRO A 39 -15.57 12.36 -22.63
C PRO A 39 -15.17 11.17 -21.76
N GLY A 40 -13.86 10.96 -21.59
CA GLY A 40 -13.37 10.00 -20.60
C GLY A 40 -14.07 10.35 -19.30
N ALA A 41 -14.74 9.38 -18.69
CA ALA A 41 -15.25 9.57 -17.34
C ALA A 41 -14.05 10.01 -16.51
N GLN A 42 -14.00 11.30 -16.12
CA GLN A 42 -13.05 11.76 -15.13
C GLN A 42 -13.38 10.94 -13.88
N ALA A 43 -12.40 10.15 -13.44
CA ALA A 43 -12.48 9.53 -12.13
C ALA A 43 -12.80 10.68 -11.15
N ALA A 44 -13.82 10.51 -10.33
CA ALA A 44 -14.15 11.50 -9.29
C ALA A 44 -12.87 11.72 -8.50
N ASP A 45 -12.47 12.99 -8.34
CA ASP A 45 -11.26 13.35 -7.59
C ASP A 45 -11.34 12.70 -6.22
N ASN A 46 -10.36 11.85 -5.90
CA ASN A 46 -10.31 11.22 -4.58
C ASN A 46 -9.98 12.30 -3.53
N PRO A 47 -10.91 12.61 -2.60
CA PRO A 47 -10.71 13.70 -1.63
C PRO A 47 -9.61 13.38 -0.62
N TYR A 48 -9.09 12.16 -0.61
CA TYR A 48 -8.09 11.68 0.33
C TYR A 48 -6.68 11.60 -0.27
N GLU A 49 -6.51 11.88 -1.55
CA GLU A 49 -5.17 11.97 -2.13
C GLU A 49 -4.36 13.06 -1.43
N ARG A 50 -3.15 12.71 -1.01
CA ARG A 50 -2.23 13.60 -0.30
C ARG A 50 -0.86 13.58 -0.97
N GLY A 51 -0.32 14.77 -1.21
CA GLY A 51 0.99 14.94 -1.80
C GLY A 51 1.06 14.67 -3.30
N PRO A 52 2.27 14.81 -3.89
CA PRO A 52 2.49 14.64 -5.33
C PRO A 52 2.29 13.20 -5.77
N ALA A 53 2.16 12.99 -7.08
CA ALA A 53 2.14 11.65 -7.67
C ALA A 53 3.40 10.86 -7.25
N PRO A 54 3.24 9.60 -6.78
CA PRO A 54 4.36 8.83 -6.28
C PRO A 54 5.27 8.33 -7.41
N SER A 55 6.53 8.16 -7.07
CA SER A 55 7.53 7.49 -7.89
C SER A 55 8.27 6.47 -7.03
N GLN A 56 9.00 5.53 -7.68
CA GLN A 56 9.86 4.58 -6.99
C GLN A 56 10.80 5.31 -6.00
N SER A 57 11.46 6.38 -6.45
CA SER A 57 12.39 7.15 -5.60
C SER A 57 11.69 7.85 -4.43
N SER A 58 10.45 8.33 -4.59
CA SER A 58 9.74 9.02 -3.52
C SER A 58 9.26 8.09 -2.40
N ILE A 59 8.86 6.86 -2.73
CA ILE A 59 8.46 5.87 -1.72
C ILE A 59 9.65 5.18 -1.04
N GLU A 60 10.82 5.20 -1.66
CA GLU A 60 12.07 4.69 -1.11
C GLU A 60 12.86 5.76 -0.33
N ALA A 61 12.57 7.03 -0.53
CA ALA A 61 13.22 8.13 0.18
C ALA A 61 13.00 8.06 1.69
N LEU A 62 13.97 8.51 2.48
CA LEU A 62 13.87 8.53 3.95
C LEU A 62 12.76 9.47 4.45
N ARG A 63 12.37 10.46 3.66
CA ARG A 63 11.28 11.40 3.96
C ARG A 63 10.42 11.62 2.72
N GLY A 64 9.12 11.75 2.96
CA GLY A 64 8.15 12.19 1.98
C GLY A 64 8.07 13.71 1.87
N PRO A 65 7.03 14.23 1.20
CA PRO A 65 6.91 15.67 0.89
C PRO A 65 6.52 16.54 2.10
N TYR A 66 6.02 15.96 3.20
CA TYR A 66 5.55 16.74 4.34
C TYR A 66 6.63 16.92 5.40
N SER A 67 6.74 18.14 5.91
CA SER A 67 7.47 18.42 7.15
C SER A 67 6.76 17.80 8.34
N VAL A 68 7.50 17.22 9.26
CA VAL A 68 6.99 16.45 10.39
C VAL A 68 7.36 17.10 11.72
N ALA A 69 6.40 17.15 12.61
CA ALA A 69 6.62 17.39 14.05
C ALA A 69 6.18 16.17 14.84
N ASP A 70 6.58 16.14 16.11
CA ASP A 70 6.16 15.10 17.05
C ASP A 70 5.74 15.70 18.40
N THR A 71 5.01 14.89 19.15
CA THR A 71 4.62 15.19 20.54
C THR A 71 4.56 13.92 21.36
N SER A 72 5.13 13.97 22.55
CA SER A 72 5.09 12.86 23.49
C SER A 72 3.76 12.81 24.25
N VAL A 73 3.27 11.61 24.50
CA VAL A 73 2.07 11.34 25.29
C VAL A 73 2.46 10.50 26.50
N SER A 74 2.31 11.10 27.70
CA SER A 74 2.61 10.41 28.95
C SER A 74 1.62 9.27 29.22
N SER A 75 2.08 8.18 29.82
CA SER A 75 1.22 7.10 30.33
C SER A 75 0.19 7.60 31.34
N LEU A 76 0.48 8.68 32.08
CA LEU A 76 -0.47 9.29 33.02
C LEU A 76 -1.61 10.05 32.32
N ALA A 77 -1.47 10.38 31.05
CA ALA A 77 -2.48 11.12 30.26
C ALA A 77 -3.44 10.21 29.50
N VAL A 78 -3.22 8.90 29.53
CA VAL A 78 -3.96 7.91 28.73
C VAL A 78 -4.51 6.78 29.59
N THR A 79 -5.46 6.04 29.04
CA THR A 79 -6.03 4.84 29.65
C THR A 79 -6.04 3.73 28.60
N GLY A 80 -5.65 2.54 28.99
CA GLY A 80 -5.71 1.36 28.11
C GLY A 80 -4.44 1.09 27.32
N PHE A 81 -3.39 1.94 27.41
CA PHE A 81 -2.05 1.73 26.86
C PHE A 81 -1.02 2.61 27.59
N GLY A 82 0.25 2.44 27.29
CA GLY A 82 1.36 3.03 28.05
C GLY A 82 1.81 4.42 27.61
N GLY A 83 1.06 5.13 26.74
CA GLY A 83 1.51 6.39 26.16
C GLY A 83 2.34 6.18 24.88
N GLY A 84 3.21 7.12 24.53
CA GLY A 84 4.04 7.01 23.34
C GLY A 84 4.40 8.34 22.67
N THR A 85 4.66 8.30 21.36
CA THR A 85 5.00 9.49 20.55
C THR A 85 4.11 9.58 19.31
N ILE A 86 3.47 10.73 19.11
CA ILE A 86 2.68 11.03 17.91
C ILE A 86 3.55 11.85 16.96
N TYR A 87 3.69 11.38 15.72
CA TYR A 87 4.35 12.07 14.61
C TYR A 87 3.29 12.52 13.62
N TYR A 88 3.38 13.76 13.12
CA TYR A 88 2.31 14.32 12.27
C TYR A 88 2.84 15.36 11.27
N PRO A 89 2.20 15.49 10.10
CA PRO A 89 2.48 16.57 9.17
C PRO A 89 2.19 17.93 9.80
N THR A 90 3.08 18.91 9.63
CA THR A 90 2.88 20.25 10.17
C THR A 90 1.94 21.08 9.32
N ASP A 91 1.95 20.87 7.99
CA ASP A 91 1.05 21.52 7.04
C ASP A 91 -0.24 20.69 6.88
N THR A 92 -1.38 21.35 6.91
CA THR A 92 -2.72 20.78 6.71
C THR A 92 -3.44 21.43 5.53
N SER A 93 -2.75 22.11 4.63
CA SER A 93 -3.34 22.73 3.44
C SER A 93 -4.04 21.72 2.54
N ASP A 94 -3.56 20.46 2.53
CA ASP A 94 -4.20 19.34 1.81
C ASP A 94 -5.39 18.71 2.58
N GLY A 95 -5.73 19.23 3.76
CA GLY A 95 -6.83 18.73 4.60
C GLY A 95 -6.37 17.81 5.74
N THR A 96 -7.25 16.94 6.21
CA THR A 96 -6.99 15.96 7.27
C THR A 96 -6.28 14.72 6.73
N PHE A 97 -5.61 14.01 7.62
CA PHE A 97 -4.80 12.82 7.31
C PHE A 97 -5.41 11.55 7.94
N GLY A 98 -5.14 10.41 7.33
CA GLY A 98 -5.36 9.13 7.99
C GLY A 98 -4.41 8.94 9.17
N ALA A 99 -4.77 8.06 10.12
CA ALA A 99 -3.95 7.83 11.31
C ALA A 99 -3.64 6.34 11.54
N ILE A 100 -2.46 6.09 12.12
CA ILE A 100 -1.92 4.75 12.31
C ILE A 100 -1.37 4.62 13.74
N ALA A 101 -1.77 3.57 14.45
CA ALA A 101 -1.14 3.17 15.71
C ALA A 101 -0.14 2.03 15.45
N VAL A 102 1.04 2.11 16.10
CA VAL A 102 2.16 1.16 15.91
C VAL A 102 2.58 0.60 17.25
N ALA A 103 2.49 -0.73 17.45
CA ALA A 103 2.87 -1.41 18.68
C ALA A 103 4.23 -2.11 18.58
N PRO A 104 5.06 -2.07 19.62
CA PRO A 104 6.32 -2.81 19.70
C PRO A 104 6.11 -4.31 19.96
N GLY A 105 7.20 -5.07 19.92
CA GLY A 105 7.26 -6.48 20.29
C GLY A 105 7.35 -6.73 21.81
N PHE A 106 7.48 -8.01 22.16
CA PHE A 106 7.69 -8.46 23.56
C PHE A 106 8.96 -7.86 24.15
N THR A 107 8.92 -7.40 25.40
CA THR A 107 9.99 -6.71 26.13
C THR A 107 10.48 -5.39 25.51
N ALA A 108 9.86 -4.94 24.42
CA ALA A 108 10.27 -3.73 23.72
C ALA A 108 9.37 -2.53 24.05
N TYR A 109 9.93 -1.33 23.88
CA TYR A 109 9.26 -0.04 23.96
C TYR A 109 9.01 0.51 22.56
N GLN A 110 8.19 1.55 22.46
CA GLN A 110 7.90 2.28 21.21
C GLN A 110 9.17 2.68 20.43
N SER A 111 10.26 2.93 21.13
CA SER A 111 11.53 3.33 20.52
C SER A 111 12.06 2.32 19.51
N SER A 112 11.73 1.03 19.66
CA SER A 112 12.09 -0.01 18.69
C SER A 112 11.40 0.15 17.32
N MET A 113 10.29 0.90 17.26
CA MET A 113 9.52 1.16 16.05
C MET A 113 9.50 2.65 15.66
N ALA A 114 10.25 3.50 16.40
CA ALA A 114 10.19 4.95 16.24
C ALA A 114 10.61 5.45 14.86
N TRP A 115 11.42 4.70 14.11
CA TRP A 115 11.84 5.06 12.76
C TRP A 115 10.65 5.15 11.77
N LEU A 116 9.58 4.36 11.99
CA LEU A 116 8.36 4.41 11.18
C LEU A 116 7.61 5.73 11.38
N GLY A 117 7.65 6.31 12.59
CA GLY A 117 6.94 7.53 12.92
C GLY A 117 7.17 8.64 11.89
N PRO A 118 8.37 9.24 11.85
CA PRO A 118 8.65 10.32 10.92
C PRO A 118 8.68 9.86 9.45
N ARG A 119 8.96 8.56 9.17
CA ARG A 119 8.95 8.01 7.82
C ARG A 119 7.54 8.06 7.23
N LEU A 120 6.56 7.52 7.92
CA LEU A 120 5.16 7.48 7.48
C LEU A 120 4.48 8.84 7.61
N ALA A 121 4.78 9.61 8.66
CA ALA A 121 4.20 10.93 8.83
C ALA A 121 4.59 11.88 7.69
N SER A 122 5.84 11.80 7.20
CA SER A 122 6.27 12.61 6.06
C SER A 122 5.58 12.23 4.74
N GLN A 123 4.89 11.09 4.69
CA GLN A 123 4.06 10.67 3.56
C GLN A 123 2.58 11.08 3.71
N GLY A 124 2.23 11.82 4.77
CA GLY A 124 0.88 12.33 4.98
C GLY A 124 0.01 11.43 5.88
N PHE A 125 0.56 10.94 6.99
CA PHE A 125 -0.19 10.22 8.02
C PHE A 125 0.07 10.83 9.39
N VAL A 126 -0.87 10.66 10.33
CA VAL A 126 -0.59 10.82 11.76
C VAL A 126 -0.22 9.45 12.31
N VAL A 127 0.97 9.33 12.89
CA VAL A 127 1.52 8.04 13.33
C VAL A 127 1.77 8.05 14.83
N PHE A 128 1.19 7.12 15.55
CA PHE A 128 1.37 6.98 16.98
C PHE A 128 2.12 5.70 17.31
N THR A 129 3.41 5.79 17.61
CA THR A 129 4.17 4.68 18.20
C THR A 129 3.85 4.61 19.67
N ILE A 130 3.33 3.48 20.14
CA ILE A 130 2.84 3.34 21.52
C ILE A 130 3.76 2.49 22.39
N ASP A 131 3.83 2.83 23.64
CA ASP A 131 4.24 1.90 24.68
C ASP A 131 3.03 1.09 25.16
N THR A 132 3.24 -0.16 25.51
CA THR A 132 2.22 -1.02 26.10
C THR A 132 2.13 -0.82 27.60
N ASN A 133 1.03 -1.23 28.24
CA ASN A 133 0.85 -1.13 29.69
C ASN A 133 1.97 -1.86 30.45
N THR A 134 2.35 -3.03 29.92
CA THR A 134 3.58 -3.72 30.30
C THR A 134 4.29 -4.23 29.07
N THR A 135 5.61 -4.32 29.12
CA THR A 135 6.41 -4.89 28.03
C THR A 135 6.15 -6.40 27.82
N LEU A 136 5.49 -7.06 28.77
CA LEU A 136 5.16 -8.50 28.75
C LEU A 136 3.77 -8.80 28.18
N ASP A 137 3.00 -7.75 27.79
CA ASP A 137 1.64 -7.91 27.26
C ASP A 137 1.61 -8.83 26.05
N GLN A 138 0.59 -9.69 26.03
CA GLN A 138 0.36 -10.66 24.98
C GLN A 138 -0.33 -10.01 23.75
N PRO A 139 -0.38 -10.65 22.58
CA PRO A 139 -0.95 -10.08 21.36
C PRO A 139 -2.37 -9.53 21.50
N ASP A 140 -3.27 -10.24 22.17
CA ASP A 140 -4.66 -9.81 22.38
C ASP A 140 -4.75 -8.50 23.17
N SER A 141 -3.90 -8.35 24.21
CA SER A 141 -3.78 -7.12 24.98
C SER A 141 -3.21 -5.98 24.12
N ARG A 142 -2.19 -6.25 23.29
CA ARG A 142 -1.61 -5.25 22.39
C ARG A 142 -2.61 -4.80 21.31
N GLY A 143 -3.47 -5.70 20.84
CA GLY A 143 -4.57 -5.37 19.93
C GLY A 143 -5.54 -4.36 20.54
N ARG A 144 -5.99 -4.61 21.79
CA ARG A 144 -6.83 -3.64 22.52
C ARG A 144 -6.14 -2.29 22.74
N GLN A 145 -4.84 -2.30 23.01
CA GLN A 145 -4.05 -1.09 23.23
C GLN A 145 -3.87 -0.28 21.94
N LEU A 146 -3.67 -0.93 20.79
CA LEU A 146 -3.66 -0.26 19.49
C LEU A 146 -4.99 0.45 19.22
N LEU A 147 -6.12 -0.20 19.52
CA LEU A 147 -7.44 0.40 19.35
C LEU A 147 -7.67 1.57 20.31
N ALA A 148 -7.26 1.43 21.58
CA ALA A 148 -7.33 2.52 22.57
C ALA A 148 -6.48 3.73 22.16
N ALA A 149 -5.32 3.49 21.54
CA ALA A 149 -4.46 4.54 21.02
C ALA A 149 -5.09 5.28 19.83
N LEU A 150 -5.77 4.57 18.91
CA LEU A 150 -6.53 5.21 17.83
C LEU A 150 -7.70 6.05 18.37
N ASP A 151 -8.41 5.56 19.38
CA ASP A 151 -9.49 6.31 20.02
C ASP A 151 -8.95 7.57 20.72
N TYR A 152 -7.81 7.46 21.41
CA TYR A 152 -7.13 8.63 21.96
C TYR A 152 -6.71 9.63 20.89
N LEU A 153 -6.14 9.17 19.77
CA LEU A 153 -5.73 10.03 18.66
C LEU A 153 -6.88 10.88 18.14
N THR A 154 -8.03 10.27 17.89
CA THR A 154 -9.17 10.90 17.25
C THR A 154 -10.01 11.74 18.20
N GLU A 155 -10.08 11.39 19.48
CA GLU A 155 -10.97 12.02 20.43
C GLU A 155 -10.28 13.04 21.35
N ARG A 156 -9.05 12.75 21.78
CA ARG A 156 -8.43 13.46 22.92
C ARG A 156 -7.07 14.08 22.61
N SER A 157 -6.39 13.62 21.56
CA SER A 157 -5.03 14.11 21.26
C SER A 157 -5.02 15.60 20.90
N SER A 158 -3.89 16.26 21.14
CA SER A 158 -3.65 17.65 20.73
C SER A 158 -3.67 17.83 19.21
N VAL A 159 -3.52 16.73 18.44
CA VAL A 159 -3.49 16.72 16.97
C VAL A 159 -4.77 16.19 16.33
N ARG A 160 -5.83 15.91 17.12
CA ARG A 160 -7.09 15.33 16.60
C ARG A 160 -7.71 16.10 15.43
N GLY A 161 -7.56 17.44 15.42
CA GLY A 161 -8.05 18.27 14.32
C GLY A 161 -7.32 18.08 12.98
N ARG A 162 -6.23 17.28 12.96
CA ARG A 162 -5.49 16.89 11.74
C ARG A 162 -5.92 15.54 11.20
N ILE A 163 -6.78 14.81 11.94
CA ILE A 163 -7.10 13.40 11.68
C ILE A 163 -8.49 13.27 11.11
N ASP A 164 -8.61 12.44 10.08
CA ASP A 164 -9.88 11.89 9.64
C ASP A 164 -10.14 10.58 10.39
N SER A 165 -11.10 10.60 11.30
CA SER A 165 -11.42 9.45 12.16
C SER A 165 -12.01 8.25 11.42
N SER A 166 -12.40 8.40 10.15
CA SER A 166 -12.86 7.31 9.29
C SER A 166 -11.73 6.54 8.60
N ARG A 167 -10.49 7.04 8.68
CA ARG A 167 -9.33 6.52 7.94
C ARG A 167 -8.20 6.11 8.87
N LEU A 168 -8.37 4.93 9.47
CA LEU A 168 -7.50 4.43 10.53
C LEU A 168 -6.84 3.10 10.15
N GLY A 169 -5.58 2.91 10.58
CA GLY A 169 -4.82 1.69 10.40
C GLY A 169 -4.02 1.30 11.62
N VAL A 170 -3.52 0.07 11.60
CA VAL A 170 -2.69 -0.49 12.67
C VAL A 170 -1.46 -1.20 12.12
N MET A 171 -0.36 -1.11 12.84
CA MET A 171 0.90 -1.80 12.56
C MET A 171 1.51 -2.33 13.86
N GLY A 172 2.40 -3.29 13.75
CA GLY A 172 3.17 -3.72 14.92
C GLY A 172 4.18 -4.81 14.60
N HIS A 173 5.17 -4.94 15.48
CA HIS A 173 6.24 -5.91 15.36
C HIS A 173 6.02 -7.08 16.32
N SER A 174 6.32 -8.31 15.88
CA SER A 174 6.32 -9.51 16.73
C SER A 174 4.97 -9.71 17.44
N MET A 175 4.90 -9.71 18.76
CA MET A 175 3.62 -9.72 19.51
C MET A 175 2.77 -8.48 19.23
N GLY A 176 3.37 -7.32 18.87
CA GLY A 176 2.63 -6.17 18.33
C GLY A 176 2.04 -6.45 16.96
N GLY A 177 2.72 -7.24 16.13
CA GLY A 177 2.20 -7.74 14.84
C GLY A 177 1.03 -8.71 15.03
N GLY A 178 1.13 -9.62 16.01
CA GLY A 178 -0.02 -10.42 16.45
C GLY A 178 -1.16 -9.55 16.95
N GLY A 179 -0.85 -8.51 17.73
CA GLY A 179 -1.82 -7.51 18.18
C GLY A 179 -2.47 -6.72 17.04
N THR A 180 -1.74 -6.50 15.94
CA THR A 180 -2.29 -5.89 14.72
C THR A 180 -3.43 -6.74 14.13
N LEU A 181 -3.27 -8.06 14.09
CA LEU A 181 -4.31 -8.99 13.64
C LEU A 181 -5.50 -9.04 14.61
N GLU A 182 -5.24 -9.04 15.91
CA GLU A 182 -6.30 -8.96 16.94
C GLU A 182 -7.11 -7.64 16.85
N ALA A 183 -6.44 -6.53 16.60
CA ALA A 183 -7.09 -5.24 16.39
C ALA A 183 -7.95 -5.24 15.11
N ALA A 184 -7.42 -5.76 14.00
CA ALA A 184 -8.13 -5.87 12.73
C ALA A 184 -9.37 -6.79 12.83
N LYS A 185 -9.26 -7.89 13.56
CA LYS A 185 -10.37 -8.79 13.88
C LYS A 185 -11.44 -8.08 14.72
N SER A 186 -11.02 -7.29 15.71
CA SER A 186 -11.93 -6.63 16.66
C SER A 186 -12.58 -5.36 16.12
N ARG A 187 -11.96 -4.69 15.13
CA ARG A 187 -12.44 -3.45 14.49
C ARG A 187 -12.39 -3.57 12.96
N PRO A 188 -13.39 -4.21 12.33
CA PRO A 188 -13.43 -4.39 10.87
C PRO A 188 -13.50 -3.10 10.06
N SER A 189 -13.76 -1.96 10.71
CA SER A 189 -13.74 -0.63 10.07
C SER A 189 -12.35 -0.04 9.88
N LEU A 190 -11.29 -0.70 10.32
CA LEU A 190 -9.92 -0.31 10.01
C LEU A 190 -9.66 -0.44 8.50
N GLN A 191 -8.94 0.54 7.95
CA GLN A 191 -8.65 0.60 6.52
C GLN A 191 -7.39 -0.15 6.13
N ALA A 192 -6.46 -0.38 7.06
CA ALA A 192 -5.24 -1.15 6.80
C ALA A 192 -4.67 -1.79 8.08
N ALA A 193 -4.08 -2.97 7.91
CA ALA A 193 -3.31 -3.66 8.94
C ALA A 193 -1.97 -4.13 8.37
N ILE A 194 -0.86 -3.87 9.09
CA ILE A 194 0.48 -4.29 8.66
C ILE A 194 1.22 -4.97 9.82
N PRO A 195 1.01 -6.27 10.04
CA PRO A 195 1.81 -7.07 10.96
C PRO A 195 3.21 -7.31 10.41
N LEU A 196 4.23 -6.95 11.19
CA LEU A 196 5.65 -7.06 10.86
C LEU A 196 6.27 -8.21 11.66
N THR A 197 6.84 -9.22 11.00
CA THR A 197 7.35 -10.46 11.60
C THR A 197 6.45 -10.94 12.76
N PRO A 198 5.15 -11.13 12.52
CA PRO A 198 4.15 -11.24 13.57
C PRO A 198 4.28 -12.54 14.37
N TRP A 199 4.06 -12.44 15.67
CA TRP A 199 3.96 -13.57 16.58
C TRP A 199 2.58 -13.62 17.25
N ASN A 200 1.89 -14.74 17.17
CA ASN A 200 0.66 -15.04 17.91
C ASN A 200 0.52 -16.57 18.12
N THR A 201 -0.16 -16.98 19.17
CA THR A 201 -0.56 -18.39 19.38
C THR A 201 -1.72 -18.78 18.48
N ASP A 202 -2.65 -17.86 18.19
CA ASP A 202 -3.68 -18.04 17.17
C ASP A 202 -3.03 -17.99 15.77
N LYS A 203 -3.31 -19.01 14.96
CA LYS A 203 -2.73 -19.15 13.61
C LYS A 203 -3.76 -18.96 12.50
N SER A 204 -5.00 -18.59 12.84
CA SER A 204 -6.12 -18.56 11.90
C SER A 204 -6.95 -17.29 12.04
N TRP A 205 -7.07 -16.52 10.96
CA TRP A 205 -7.66 -15.18 10.93
C TRP A 205 -8.78 -15.02 9.89
N PRO A 206 -9.76 -15.98 9.82
CA PRO A 206 -10.83 -15.91 8.82
C PRO A 206 -11.82 -14.77 9.07
N GLU A 207 -11.80 -14.13 10.25
CA GLU A 207 -12.65 -13.00 10.61
C GLU A 207 -12.10 -11.65 10.15
N VAL A 208 -10.80 -11.59 9.79
CA VAL A 208 -10.15 -10.33 9.39
C VAL A 208 -10.61 -9.94 7.99
N SER A 209 -11.34 -8.83 7.90
CA SER A 209 -11.79 -8.24 6.63
C SER A 209 -11.03 -6.96 6.26
N THR A 210 -10.21 -6.46 7.15
CA THR A 210 -9.33 -5.30 6.92
C THR A 210 -8.25 -5.65 5.89
N PRO A 211 -7.99 -4.81 4.88
CA PRO A 211 -6.85 -4.97 3.98
C PRO A 211 -5.54 -5.17 4.76
N THR A 212 -4.87 -6.30 4.53
CA THR A 212 -3.76 -6.74 5.39
C THR A 212 -2.50 -7.10 4.58
N LEU A 213 -1.39 -6.40 4.86
CA LEU A 213 -0.05 -6.73 4.37
C LEU A 213 0.77 -7.38 5.49
N ILE A 214 1.01 -8.69 5.41
CA ILE A 214 1.88 -9.40 6.35
C ILE A 214 3.31 -9.37 5.85
N VAL A 215 4.24 -8.92 6.71
CA VAL A 215 5.68 -8.91 6.41
C VAL A 215 6.37 -9.98 7.24
N GLY A 216 6.92 -10.99 6.57
CA GLY A 216 7.76 -12.04 7.15
C GLY A 216 9.25 -11.78 6.89
N ALA A 217 10.12 -12.62 7.44
CA ALA A 217 11.56 -12.61 7.22
C ALA A 217 12.07 -14.05 7.13
N ASP A 218 12.82 -14.38 6.08
CA ASP A 218 13.28 -15.74 5.79
C ASP A 218 14.15 -16.37 6.89
N GLY A 219 14.96 -15.54 7.55
CA GLY A 219 15.82 -15.95 8.66
C GLY A 219 15.19 -15.74 10.05
N ASP A 220 13.88 -15.60 10.17
CA ASP A 220 13.21 -15.45 11.46
C ASP A 220 13.21 -16.76 12.25
N THR A 221 14.01 -16.82 13.32
CA THR A 221 14.10 -17.98 14.22
C THR A 221 13.20 -17.87 15.45
N ILE A 222 12.52 -16.74 15.67
CA ILE A 222 11.64 -16.48 16.81
C ILE A 222 10.17 -16.71 16.41
N ALA A 223 9.78 -16.18 15.25
CA ALA A 223 8.48 -16.40 14.63
C ALA A 223 8.67 -16.92 13.18
N PRO A 224 9.19 -18.16 13.02
CA PRO A 224 9.49 -18.70 11.69
C PRO A 224 8.31 -18.54 10.75
N VAL A 225 8.56 -18.12 9.53
CA VAL A 225 7.51 -17.81 8.53
C VAL A 225 6.54 -18.98 8.34
N SER A 226 7.06 -20.19 8.31
CA SER A 226 6.27 -21.44 8.14
C SER A 226 5.26 -21.71 9.26
N SER A 227 5.49 -21.15 10.46
CA SER A 227 4.59 -21.35 11.63
C SER A 227 3.86 -20.07 12.06
N HIS A 228 4.13 -18.92 11.44
CA HIS A 228 3.54 -17.63 11.77
C HIS A 228 3.06 -16.88 10.52
N SER A 229 3.92 -16.15 9.83
CA SER A 229 3.53 -15.24 8.76
C SER A 229 2.76 -15.93 7.62
N GLU A 230 3.18 -17.11 7.18
CA GLU A 230 2.49 -17.88 6.12
C GLU A 230 1.12 -18.43 6.55
N PRO A 231 0.97 -19.13 7.70
CA PRO A 231 -0.34 -19.52 8.20
C PRO A 231 -1.26 -18.32 8.41
N PHE A 232 -0.75 -17.21 8.92
CA PHE A 232 -1.55 -15.98 9.11
C PHE A 232 -2.07 -15.48 7.77
N TYR A 233 -1.20 -15.31 6.78
CA TYR A 233 -1.61 -14.90 5.43
C TYR A 233 -2.60 -15.89 4.79
N SER A 234 -2.33 -17.17 4.88
CA SER A 234 -3.13 -18.22 4.23
C SER A 234 -4.55 -18.31 4.82
N SER A 235 -4.72 -17.97 6.10
CA SER A 235 -6.00 -18.00 6.80
C SER A 235 -6.85 -16.75 6.59
N LEU A 236 -6.29 -15.65 6.09
CA LEU A 236 -7.07 -14.45 5.72
C LEU A 236 -8.07 -14.82 4.60
N PRO A 237 -9.31 -14.29 4.64
CA PRO A 237 -10.28 -14.56 3.60
C PRO A 237 -9.79 -14.15 2.21
N SER A 238 -10.08 -14.96 1.19
CA SER A 238 -9.66 -14.64 -0.20
C SER A 238 -10.34 -13.39 -0.77
N ARG A 239 -11.48 -12.99 -0.20
CA ARG A 239 -12.20 -11.75 -0.55
C ARG A 239 -11.57 -10.49 0.05
N THR A 240 -10.73 -10.62 1.06
CA THR A 240 -10.00 -9.51 1.68
C THR A 240 -8.80 -9.17 0.82
N ASP A 241 -8.57 -7.89 0.56
CA ASP A 241 -7.33 -7.44 -0.05
C ASP A 241 -6.18 -7.78 0.90
N ARG A 242 -5.28 -8.64 0.44
CA ARG A 242 -4.21 -9.20 1.28
C ARG A 242 -2.93 -9.38 0.50
N ALA A 243 -1.82 -9.14 1.18
CA ALA A 243 -0.50 -9.41 0.64
C ALA A 243 0.40 -10.04 1.70
N TYR A 244 1.36 -10.83 1.24
CA TYR A 244 2.46 -11.39 2.00
C TYR A 244 3.77 -10.98 1.36
N LEU A 245 4.61 -10.33 2.13
CA LEU A 245 5.97 -9.95 1.75
C LEU A 245 6.94 -10.70 2.65
N GLU A 246 7.74 -11.58 2.09
CA GLU A 246 8.87 -12.20 2.79
C GLU A 246 10.16 -11.47 2.44
N LEU A 247 10.84 -10.96 3.45
CA LEU A 247 12.12 -10.27 3.30
C LEU A 247 13.24 -11.30 3.15
N ASN A 248 14.12 -11.10 2.16
CA ASN A 248 15.29 -11.93 1.93
C ASN A 248 16.45 -11.50 2.85
N SER A 249 17.19 -12.46 3.39
CA SER A 249 18.35 -12.25 4.28
C SER A 249 17.99 -11.38 5.50
N ALA A 250 16.78 -11.53 6.01
CA ALA A 250 16.22 -10.75 7.11
C ALA A 250 15.98 -11.62 8.36
N THR A 251 15.84 -10.97 9.49
CA THR A 251 15.62 -11.64 10.79
C THR A 251 14.36 -11.10 11.46
N HIS A 252 13.96 -11.72 12.58
CA HIS A 252 12.87 -11.26 13.41
C HIS A 252 12.95 -9.76 13.77
N PHE A 253 14.16 -9.23 13.92
CA PHE A 253 14.41 -7.85 14.34
C PHE A 253 14.64 -6.87 13.20
N SER A 254 14.58 -7.31 11.94
CA SER A 254 14.71 -6.41 10.78
C SER A 254 13.72 -5.23 10.85
N PRO A 255 12.45 -5.39 11.30
CA PRO A 255 11.54 -4.26 11.46
C PRO A 255 11.91 -3.24 12.53
N ASN A 256 12.87 -3.53 13.42
CA ASN A 256 13.30 -2.60 14.48
C ASN A 256 14.33 -1.58 14.01
N THR A 257 14.78 -1.67 12.78
CA THR A 257 15.71 -0.72 12.16
C THR A 257 15.12 -0.17 10.88
N SER A 258 15.61 1.00 10.45
CA SER A 258 15.13 1.62 9.21
C SER A 258 15.45 0.72 8.02
N ASP A 259 14.40 0.25 7.34
CA ASP A 259 14.47 -0.62 6.17
C ASP A 259 13.67 -0.01 5.02
N THR A 260 14.29 0.06 3.84
CA THR A 260 13.68 0.68 2.65
C THR A 260 12.56 -0.18 2.07
N THR A 261 12.71 -1.51 2.10
CA THR A 261 11.72 -2.45 1.55
C THR A 261 10.46 -2.46 2.42
N ILE A 262 10.62 -2.56 3.75
CA ILE A 262 9.50 -2.44 4.70
C ILE A 262 8.78 -1.10 4.52
N ALA A 263 9.53 0.01 4.46
CA ALA A 263 8.95 1.34 4.31
C ALA A 263 8.18 1.50 2.99
N LYS A 264 8.78 1.10 1.88
CA LYS A 264 8.18 1.17 0.54
C LYS A 264 6.83 0.49 0.48
N TYR A 265 6.75 -0.77 0.90
CA TYR A 265 5.52 -1.54 0.82
C TYR A 265 4.50 -1.12 1.89
N SER A 266 4.96 -0.70 3.08
CA SER A 266 4.08 -0.11 4.08
C SER A 266 3.46 1.20 3.61
N ILE A 267 4.25 2.13 3.05
CA ILE A 267 3.75 3.38 2.47
C ILE A 267 2.75 3.09 1.37
N SER A 268 3.09 2.20 0.43
CA SER A 268 2.22 1.88 -0.70
C SER A 268 0.89 1.28 -0.24
N TRP A 269 0.92 0.37 0.74
CA TRP A 269 -0.27 -0.25 1.32
C TRP A 269 -1.15 0.77 2.05
N LEU A 270 -0.55 1.58 2.93
CA LEU A 270 -1.28 2.59 3.69
C LEU A 270 -1.90 3.66 2.78
N LYS A 271 -1.17 4.13 1.78
CA LYS A 271 -1.69 5.06 0.78
C LYS A 271 -2.84 4.48 -0.01
N ARG A 272 -2.69 3.23 -0.46
CA ARG A 272 -3.72 2.55 -1.24
C ARG A 272 -5.02 2.37 -0.44
N PHE A 273 -4.94 1.97 0.82
CA PHE A 273 -6.11 1.57 1.59
C PHE A 273 -6.62 2.62 2.59
N ILE A 274 -5.76 3.41 3.22
CA ILE A 274 -6.18 4.49 4.11
C ILE A 274 -6.57 5.74 3.31
N ASP A 275 -5.79 6.11 2.30
CA ASP A 275 -6.05 7.29 1.47
C ASP A 275 -6.86 6.96 0.20
N ASN A 276 -7.18 5.69 -0.04
CA ASN A 276 -7.79 5.19 -1.29
C ASN A 276 -7.04 5.70 -2.53
N ASP A 277 -5.73 5.87 -2.42
CA ASP A 277 -4.89 6.46 -3.45
C ASP A 277 -4.42 5.40 -4.44
N THR A 278 -5.17 5.25 -5.53
CA THR A 278 -4.90 4.26 -6.58
C THR A 278 -3.59 4.51 -7.33
N ARG A 279 -2.97 5.69 -7.20
CA ARG A 279 -1.64 5.97 -7.78
C ARG A 279 -0.56 5.07 -7.19
N TYR A 280 -0.78 4.54 -5.97
CA TYR A 280 0.15 3.61 -5.31
C TYR A 280 -0.05 2.15 -5.72
N GLU A 281 -1.13 1.80 -6.44
CA GLU A 281 -1.37 0.44 -6.94
C GLU A 281 -0.21 -0.08 -7.79
N GLN A 282 0.44 0.77 -8.57
CA GLN A 282 1.59 0.41 -9.42
C GLN A 282 2.78 -0.21 -8.67
N PHE A 283 2.87 -0.03 -7.35
CA PHE A 283 3.94 -0.61 -6.52
C PHE A 283 3.53 -1.94 -5.86
N LEU A 284 2.25 -2.27 -5.92
CA LEU A 284 1.65 -3.46 -5.33
C LEU A 284 1.22 -4.46 -6.40
N CYS A 285 0.78 -3.96 -7.56
CA CYS A 285 0.29 -4.73 -8.71
C CYS A 285 0.88 -4.20 -10.03
N PRO A 286 1.44 -5.05 -10.91
CA PRO A 286 1.56 -6.50 -10.75
C PRO A 286 2.43 -6.88 -9.55
N LEU A 287 2.21 -8.09 -9.00
CA LEU A 287 2.91 -8.54 -7.80
C LEU A 287 4.44 -8.37 -7.94
N PRO A 288 5.10 -7.77 -6.95
CA PRO A 288 6.55 -7.65 -6.91
C PRO A 288 7.24 -9.00 -7.07
N ARG A 289 8.39 -9.00 -7.74
CA ARG A 289 9.18 -10.24 -7.96
C ARG A 289 10.23 -10.40 -6.87
N ALA A 290 10.64 -11.64 -6.64
CA ALA A 290 11.80 -11.97 -5.83
C ALA A 290 13.03 -11.15 -6.27
N SER A 291 13.84 -10.72 -5.30
CA SER A 291 14.99 -9.83 -5.50
C SER A 291 16.03 -10.03 -4.38
N LEU A 292 17.03 -9.18 -4.32
CA LEU A 292 18.01 -9.21 -3.21
C LEU A 292 17.39 -8.88 -1.84
N THR A 293 16.22 -8.23 -1.80
CA THR A 293 15.55 -7.82 -0.55
C THR A 293 14.20 -8.49 -0.36
N ILE A 294 13.69 -9.20 -1.36
CA ILE A 294 12.40 -9.89 -1.35
C ILE A 294 12.64 -11.36 -1.69
N GLU A 295 12.37 -12.24 -0.75
CA GLU A 295 12.35 -13.68 -0.99
C GLU A 295 11.08 -14.06 -1.75
N GLU A 296 9.92 -13.62 -1.25
CA GLU A 296 8.62 -13.89 -1.86
C GLU A 296 7.65 -12.71 -1.69
N TYR A 297 6.78 -12.53 -2.69
CA TYR A 297 5.61 -11.67 -2.57
C TYR A 297 4.37 -12.38 -3.12
N ARG A 298 3.35 -12.54 -2.29
CA ARG A 298 2.03 -13.11 -2.64
C ARG A 298 0.93 -12.08 -2.37
N GLY A 299 -0.16 -12.15 -3.11
CA GLY A 299 -1.30 -11.25 -2.90
C GLY A 299 -2.36 -11.43 -3.97
N ASN A 300 -3.47 -10.73 -3.79
CA ASN A 300 -4.46 -10.54 -4.85
C ASN A 300 -4.16 -9.27 -5.64
N CYS A 301 -4.38 -9.31 -6.94
CA CYS A 301 -4.21 -8.19 -7.87
C CYS A 301 -5.26 -8.27 -8.98
N PRO A 302 -5.87 -7.13 -9.37
CA PRO A 302 -5.78 -5.82 -8.73
C PRO A 302 -6.51 -5.79 -7.39
N HIS A 303 -6.19 -4.83 -6.52
CA HIS A 303 -6.94 -4.61 -5.30
C HIS A 303 -8.30 -3.94 -5.62
N THR A 304 -9.34 -4.32 -4.89
CA THR A 304 -10.74 -3.99 -5.23
C THR A 304 -11.46 -3.13 -4.18
N SER A 305 -10.88 -2.97 -2.99
CA SER A 305 -11.43 -2.13 -1.93
C SER A 305 -10.88 -0.70 -1.94
#